data_233eb4010c0ad8eec0b71307d37d95d4
#
_entry.id   233eb4010c0ad8eec0b71307d37d95d4
#
_cell.length_a   1.000
_cell.length_b   1.000
_cell.length_c   1.000
_cell.angle_alpha   90.00
_cell.angle_beta   90.00
_cell.angle_gamma   90.00
#
_symmetry.space_group_name_H-M   'P 1'
#
loop_
_entity.id
_entity.type
_entity.pdbx_description
1 polymer ?
#
loop_
_entity_poly.entity_id
_entity_poly.type
_entity_poly.pdbx_seq_one_letter_code
_entity_poly.pdbx_strand_id
1 'polypeptide(L)'
;MSASPRIVSLLNQKGGVGKTTTTANLGAALAAAGKRTLLVDMDPQSNLSLHFGVEADEGRPSSTSLFAPDPPRIEACIVEGRQNLSFIPADTELALVEGELAGRQDVQAVLRDALRRVHDRFDAILIDCPPGLGVLSVNALTASHEVFVPMQAQYLALRGLEKLLGTVQLVAAGLNPQLACTGVILCMHETQSSHGKAVVEEIRSHLEQFRGTAVPWRDCRLLQPPIRRNIKLAEAPSFGKTIFDYDPKCPGADDYRRLAQSVLAMWAERGAISPAAGAAGQG
;
A
#
# COMPACT_ATOMS: atom_id res chain seq x y z
N MET A 1 -7.84 4.09 -24.92
CA MET A 1 -7.33 4.84 -23.75
C MET A 1 -7.02 3.81 -22.67
N SER A 2 -5.80 3.75 -22.16
CA SER A 2 -5.46 2.86 -21.03
C SER A 2 -6.32 3.31 -19.82
N ALA A 3 -6.89 2.36 -19.09
CA ALA A 3 -7.58 2.66 -17.85
C ALA A 3 -6.57 3.25 -16.83
N SER A 4 -7.01 4.19 -16.01
CA SER A 4 -6.17 4.71 -14.92
C SER A 4 -5.71 3.57 -13.99
N PRO A 5 -4.48 3.62 -13.45
CA PRO A 5 -3.98 2.58 -12.57
C PRO A 5 -4.81 2.50 -11.28
N ARG A 6 -4.84 1.34 -10.65
CA ARG A 6 -5.27 1.20 -9.27
C ARG A 6 -4.14 1.63 -8.35
N ILE A 7 -4.34 2.70 -7.59
CA ILE A 7 -3.37 3.18 -6.61
C ILE A 7 -3.84 2.78 -5.22
N VAL A 8 -3.03 2.00 -4.50
CA VAL A 8 -3.39 1.38 -3.22
C VAL A 8 -2.32 1.69 -2.19
N SER A 9 -2.70 2.29 -1.07
CA SER A 9 -1.83 2.42 0.11
C SER A 9 -1.96 1.21 1.02
N LEU A 10 -0.83 0.61 1.42
CA LEU A 10 -0.79 -0.41 2.46
C LEU A 10 -0.49 0.27 3.79
N LEU A 11 -1.51 0.41 4.63
CA LEU A 11 -1.45 1.25 5.83
C LEU A 11 -1.85 0.48 7.09
N ASN A 12 -1.05 0.59 8.14
CA ASN A 12 -1.40 0.23 9.52
C ASN A 12 -0.48 0.98 10.48
N GLN A 13 -1.04 1.51 11.57
CA GLN A 13 -0.28 2.23 12.59
C GLN A 13 0.68 1.33 13.38
N LYS A 14 0.35 0.04 13.49
CA LYS A 14 1.19 -0.93 14.20
C LYS A 14 2.36 -1.37 13.32
N GLY A 15 3.57 -1.29 13.87
CA GLY A 15 4.77 -1.86 13.24
C GLY A 15 4.75 -3.39 13.23
N GLY A 16 5.45 -4.02 12.30
CA GLY A 16 5.64 -5.48 12.24
C GLY A 16 4.40 -6.29 11.88
N VAL A 17 3.34 -5.68 11.33
CA VAL A 17 2.11 -6.39 10.92
C VAL A 17 2.17 -6.97 9.51
N GLY A 18 3.25 -6.75 8.77
CA GLY A 18 3.46 -7.27 7.43
C GLY A 18 3.10 -6.29 6.30
N LYS A 19 3.10 -4.97 6.54
CA LYS A 19 2.87 -3.96 5.48
C LYS A 19 3.84 -4.15 4.32
N THR A 20 5.12 -3.93 4.56
CA THR A 20 6.20 -4.02 3.56
C THR A 20 6.25 -5.40 2.90
N THR A 21 6.18 -6.48 3.69
CA THR A 21 6.14 -7.85 3.16
C THR A 21 4.96 -8.04 2.21
N THR A 22 3.79 -7.45 2.54
CA THR A 22 2.61 -7.53 1.69
C THR A 22 2.76 -6.65 0.45
N THR A 23 3.30 -5.43 0.57
CA THR A 23 3.58 -4.56 -0.57
C THR A 23 4.48 -5.25 -1.59
N ALA A 24 5.61 -5.79 -1.14
CA ALA A 24 6.57 -6.47 -1.99
C ALA A 24 5.99 -7.72 -2.68
N ASN A 25 5.35 -8.60 -1.90
CA ASN A 25 4.94 -9.90 -2.43
C ASN A 25 3.58 -9.83 -3.17
N LEU A 26 2.64 -8.98 -2.74
CA LEU A 26 1.43 -8.73 -3.53
C LEU A 26 1.77 -8.05 -4.86
N GLY A 27 2.67 -7.05 -4.84
CA GLY A 27 3.14 -6.38 -6.05
C GLY A 27 3.82 -7.35 -7.03
N ALA A 28 4.71 -8.21 -6.52
CA ALA A 28 5.34 -9.24 -7.34
C ALA A 28 4.34 -10.26 -7.91
N ALA A 29 3.30 -10.61 -7.15
CA ALA A 29 2.24 -11.50 -7.62
C ALA A 29 1.36 -10.84 -8.70
N LEU A 30 1.04 -9.55 -8.56
CA LEU A 30 0.31 -8.79 -9.59
C LEU A 30 1.14 -8.67 -10.87
N ALA A 31 2.44 -8.41 -10.76
CA ALA A 31 3.36 -8.36 -11.90
C ALA A 31 3.45 -9.72 -12.62
N ALA A 32 3.55 -10.81 -11.86
CA ALA A 32 3.52 -12.18 -12.40
C ALA A 32 2.19 -12.52 -13.09
N ALA A 33 1.08 -11.88 -12.67
CA ALA A 33 -0.21 -11.97 -13.33
C ALA A 33 -0.35 -11.03 -14.56
N GLY A 34 0.76 -10.41 -15.02
CA GLY A 34 0.81 -9.57 -16.21
C GLY A 34 0.41 -8.11 -16.00
N LYS A 35 0.28 -7.64 -14.76
CA LYS A 35 0.00 -6.23 -14.47
C LYS A 35 1.30 -5.43 -14.36
N ARG A 36 1.41 -4.35 -15.11
CA ARG A 36 2.50 -3.38 -14.96
C ARG A 36 2.35 -2.73 -13.59
N THR A 37 3.23 -3.07 -12.66
CA THR A 37 3.11 -2.73 -11.24
C THR A 37 4.26 -1.82 -10.81
N LEU A 38 3.93 -0.71 -10.15
CA LEU A 38 4.88 0.15 -9.47
C LEU A 38 4.72 -0.02 -7.96
N LEU A 39 5.81 -0.20 -7.25
CA LEU A 39 5.86 -0.11 -5.79
C LEU A 39 6.50 1.22 -5.40
N VAL A 40 5.99 1.87 -4.38
CA VAL A 40 6.54 3.13 -3.85
C VAL A 40 6.81 2.94 -2.38
N ASP A 41 8.07 3.05 -1.99
CA ASP A 41 8.47 3.02 -0.59
C ASP A 41 8.33 4.43 0.02
N MET A 42 7.45 4.57 1.01
CA MET A 42 7.24 5.81 1.77
C MET A 42 7.62 5.64 3.24
N ASP A 43 8.27 4.52 3.60
CA ASP A 43 8.75 4.29 4.95
C ASP A 43 10.24 4.69 5.06
N PRO A 44 10.62 5.64 5.94
CA PRO A 44 12.02 6.00 6.16
C PRO A 44 12.93 4.84 6.57
N GLN A 45 12.36 3.72 7.00
CA GLN A 45 13.13 2.50 7.29
C GLN A 45 13.59 1.77 6.02
N SER A 46 13.12 2.16 4.84
CA SER A 46 13.51 1.62 3.52
C SER A 46 13.43 0.09 3.39
N ASN A 47 12.53 -0.51 4.17
CA ASN A 47 12.42 -1.97 4.22
C ASN A 47 11.91 -2.58 2.90
N LEU A 48 11.14 -1.85 2.10
CA LEU A 48 10.70 -2.31 0.79
C LEU A 48 11.90 -2.41 -0.17
N SER A 49 12.82 -1.45 -0.11
CA SER A 49 14.05 -1.43 -0.92
C SER A 49 14.91 -2.67 -0.64
N LEU A 50 15.01 -3.09 0.64
CA LEU A 50 15.73 -4.31 1.03
C LEU A 50 15.14 -5.57 0.40
N HIS A 51 13.81 -5.67 0.20
CA HIS A 51 13.18 -6.80 -0.48
C HIS A 51 13.62 -6.96 -1.94
N PHE A 52 14.23 -5.94 -2.52
CA PHE A 52 14.73 -5.96 -3.89
C PHE A 52 16.25 -5.88 -3.97
N GLY A 53 16.93 -5.97 -2.83
CA GLY A 53 18.40 -5.91 -2.77
C GLY A 53 18.96 -4.55 -3.19
N VAL A 54 18.15 -3.50 -3.05
CA VAL A 54 18.57 -2.12 -3.35
C VAL A 54 18.82 -1.41 -2.04
N GLU A 55 20.07 -1.06 -1.81
CA GLU A 55 20.43 -0.12 -0.75
C GLU A 55 20.23 1.31 -1.26
N ALA A 56 19.94 2.22 -0.34
CA ALA A 56 19.88 3.64 -0.66
C ALA A 56 21.27 4.07 -1.14
N ASP A 57 21.41 4.32 -2.44
CA ASP A 57 22.67 4.72 -3.04
C ASP A 57 22.79 6.25 -2.98
N GLU A 58 23.89 6.75 -2.42
CA GLU A 58 24.15 8.18 -2.36
C GLU A 58 24.15 8.76 -3.79
N GLY A 59 23.15 9.59 -4.08
CA GLY A 59 22.97 10.24 -5.38
C GLY A 59 21.91 9.61 -6.32
N ARG A 60 21.27 8.51 -5.95
CA ARG A 60 20.11 8.03 -6.69
C ARG A 60 18.84 8.71 -6.18
N PRO A 61 18.02 9.31 -7.07
CA PRO A 61 16.73 9.84 -6.68
C PRO A 61 15.82 8.76 -6.08
N SER A 62 15.15 9.10 -4.97
CA SER A 62 14.27 8.24 -4.18
C SER A 62 12.91 8.90 -3.99
N SER A 63 12.04 8.30 -3.20
CA SER A 63 10.78 8.94 -2.78
C SER A 63 11.03 10.22 -1.96
N THR A 64 12.14 10.30 -1.21
CA THR A 64 12.57 11.51 -0.51
C THR A 64 12.78 12.68 -1.47
N SER A 65 13.41 12.42 -2.61
CA SER A 65 13.71 13.45 -3.62
C SER A 65 12.46 14.14 -4.18
N LEU A 66 11.29 13.49 -4.11
CA LEU A 66 10.04 14.08 -4.57
C LEU A 66 9.58 15.26 -3.71
N PHE A 67 10.09 15.37 -2.48
CA PHE A 67 9.76 16.43 -1.53
C PHE A 67 10.76 17.59 -1.51
N ALA A 68 11.81 17.50 -2.32
CA ALA A 68 12.80 18.56 -2.44
C ALA A 68 12.18 19.87 -2.99
N PRO A 69 12.76 21.05 -2.73
CA PRO A 69 12.30 22.31 -3.31
C PRO A 69 12.30 22.31 -4.86
N ASP A 70 13.27 21.63 -5.46
CA ASP A 70 13.37 21.39 -6.92
C ASP A 70 13.39 19.87 -7.15
N PRO A 71 12.21 19.21 -7.15
CA PRO A 71 12.16 17.76 -7.22
C PRO A 71 12.51 17.26 -8.61
N PRO A 72 13.24 16.15 -8.72
CA PRO A 72 13.47 15.50 -9.99
C PRO A 72 12.13 15.02 -10.59
N ARG A 73 12.16 14.72 -11.89
CA ARG A 73 11.02 14.02 -12.49
C ARG A 73 10.89 12.64 -11.87
N ILE A 74 9.68 12.22 -11.55
CA ILE A 74 9.43 10.93 -10.88
C ILE A 74 10.02 9.75 -11.65
N GLU A 75 10.11 9.84 -12.97
CA GLU A 75 10.72 8.82 -13.83
C GLU A 75 12.18 8.54 -13.46
N ALA A 76 12.90 9.55 -12.93
CA ALA A 76 14.28 9.39 -12.47
C ALA A 76 14.38 8.61 -11.15
N CYS A 77 13.30 8.57 -10.37
CA CYS A 77 13.23 7.81 -9.12
C CYS A 77 12.87 6.34 -9.35
N ILE A 78 12.38 5.97 -10.54
CA ILE A 78 11.91 4.62 -10.83
C ILE A 78 13.10 3.70 -11.12
N VAL A 79 13.18 2.63 -10.38
CA VAL A 79 14.11 1.51 -10.60
C VAL A 79 13.35 0.37 -11.25
N GLU A 80 13.85 -0.10 -12.37
CA GLU A 80 13.33 -1.29 -13.03
C GLU A 80 13.78 -2.54 -12.26
N GLY A 81 12.84 -3.31 -11.75
CA GLY A 81 13.11 -4.53 -11.01
C GLY A 81 13.01 -5.76 -11.90
N ARG A 82 11.84 -6.38 -11.93
CA ARG A 82 11.53 -7.59 -12.70
C ARG A 82 10.57 -7.27 -13.83
N GLN A 83 10.32 -8.28 -14.66
CA GLN A 83 9.27 -8.16 -15.68
C GLN A 83 7.96 -7.65 -15.06
N ASN A 84 7.43 -6.57 -15.58
CA ASN A 84 6.24 -5.87 -15.13
C ASN A 84 6.30 -5.29 -13.70
N LEU A 85 7.46 -5.25 -13.05
CA LEU A 85 7.62 -4.74 -11.69
C LEU A 85 8.71 -3.69 -11.63
N SER A 86 8.35 -2.48 -11.26
CA SER A 86 9.25 -1.37 -10.99
C SER A 86 9.03 -0.87 -9.56
N PHE A 87 9.98 -0.16 -8.99
CA PHE A 87 9.80 0.43 -7.67
C PHE A 87 10.54 1.76 -7.53
N ILE A 88 10.06 2.58 -6.60
CA ILE A 88 10.71 3.80 -6.14
C ILE A 88 11.22 3.52 -4.73
N PRO A 89 12.55 3.52 -4.50
CA PRO A 89 13.12 3.30 -3.19
C PRO A 89 12.89 4.49 -2.25
N ALA A 90 12.94 4.27 -0.95
CA ALA A 90 13.10 5.29 0.07
C ALA A 90 14.54 5.31 0.58
N ASP A 91 14.88 6.36 1.30
CA ASP A 91 16.11 6.47 2.09
C ASP A 91 15.80 7.04 3.49
N THR A 92 16.81 7.05 4.35
CA THR A 92 16.67 7.50 5.74
C THR A 92 16.40 9.01 5.88
N GLU A 93 16.73 9.81 4.87
CA GLU A 93 16.47 11.25 4.86
C GLU A 93 14.96 11.55 4.78
N LEU A 94 14.16 10.59 4.32
CA LEU A 94 12.70 10.71 4.32
C LEU A 94 12.13 11.00 5.73
N ALA A 95 12.83 10.60 6.80
CA ALA A 95 12.45 10.97 8.18
C ALA A 95 12.59 12.47 8.45
N LEU A 96 13.52 13.15 7.80
CA LEU A 96 13.71 14.59 7.95
C LEU A 96 12.59 15.37 7.24
N VAL A 97 12.10 14.82 6.14
CA VAL A 97 10.99 15.40 5.35
C VAL A 97 9.76 15.63 6.23
N GLU A 98 9.44 14.71 7.13
CA GLU A 98 8.30 14.89 8.05
C GLU A 98 8.45 16.13 8.94
N GLY A 99 9.66 16.40 9.43
CA GLY A 99 9.96 17.58 10.25
C GLY A 99 9.94 18.89 9.44
N GLU A 100 10.53 18.88 8.25
CA GLU A 100 10.64 20.05 7.38
C GLU A 100 9.29 20.45 6.77
N LEU A 101 8.44 19.50 6.50
CA LEU A 101 7.12 19.72 5.92
C LEU A 101 6.04 20.02 6.96
N ALA A 102 6.37 19.90 8.26
CA ALA A 102 5.44 20.23 9.32
C ALA A 102 4.96 21.70 9.21
N GLY A 103 3.66 21.90 8.99
CA GLY A 103 3.05 23.22 8.86
C GLY A 103 2.94 23.79 7.43
N ARG A 104 3.48 23.12 6.41
CA ARG A 104 3.25 23.51 5.00
C ARG A 104 1.91 22.94 4.51
N GLN A 105 1.06 23.80 3.90
CA GLN A 105 -0.29 23.41 3.49
C GLN A 105 -0.35 22.69 2.13
N ASP A 106 0.67 22.86 1.29
CA ASP A 106 0.71 22.36 -0.10
C ASP A 106 1.36 20.98 -0.25
N VAL A 107 1.96 20.48 0.83
CA VAL A 107 2.78 19.23 0.80
C VAL A 107 1.99 17.93 0.79
N GLN A 108 0.70 17.99 1.03
CA GLN A 108 -0.16 16.79 1.15
C GLN A 108 -0.47 16.12 -0.19
N ALA A 109 -0.16 16.79 -1.30
CA ALA A 109 -0.46 16.34 -2.65
C ALA A 109 0.79 15.99 -3.48
N VAL A 110 1.99 16.12 -2.93
CA VAL A 110 3.26 15.95 -3.64
C VAL A 110 3.32 14.59 -4.34
N LEU A 111 3.06 13.50 -3.62
CA LEU A 111 3.10 12.17 -4.20
C LEU A 111 2.00 11.96 -5.25
N ARG A 112 0.79 12.46 -5.02
CA ARG A 112 -0.31 12.40 -6.00
C ARG A 112 0.09 13.07 -7.30
N ASP A 113 0.64 14.27 -7.24
CA ASP A 113 0.95 15.07 -8.42
C ASP A 113 2.17 14.50 -9.17
N ALA A 114 3.13 13.90 -8.45
CA ALA A 114 4.20 13.14 -9.06
C ALA A 114 3.69 11.89 -9.80
N LEU A 115 2.85 11.05 -9.15
CA LEU A 115 2.33 9.82 -9.73
C LEU A 115 1.45 10.05 -10.96
N ARG A 116 0.76 11.19 -11.06
CA ARG A 116 -0.02 11.56 -12.26
C ARG A 116 0.80 11.57 -13.55
N ARG A 117 2.11 11.82 -13.46
CA ARG A 117 3.00 11.89 -14.62
C ARG A 117 3.33 10.53 -15.24
N VAL A 118 3.15 9.47 -14.45
CA VAL A 118 3.48 8.09 -14.85
C VAL A 118 2.30 7.13 -14.80
N HIS A 119 1.10 7.62 -14.54
CA HIS A 119 -0.08 6.79 -14.33
C HIS A 119 -0.45 5.91 -15.53
N ASP A 120 -0.15 6.32 -16.76
CA ASP A 120 -0.40 5.57 -18.00
C ASP A 120 0.60 4.42 -18.23
N ARG A 121 1.72 4.41 -17.49
CA ARG A 121 2.75 3.38 -17.59
C ARG A 121 2.41 2.13 -16.79
N PHE A 122 1.53 2.23 -15.79
CA PHE A 122 1.24 1.18 -14.82
C PHE A 122 -0.24 0.84 -14.78
N ASP A 123 -0.54 -0.41 -14.41
CA ASP A 123 -1.91 -0.90 -14.18
C ASP A 123 -2.24 -0.92 -12.67
N ALA A 124 -1.21 -1.06 -11.83
CA ALA A 124 -1.30 -1.02 -10.37
C ALA A 124 -0.12 -0.25 -9.77
N ILE A 125 -0.39 0.54 -8.73
CA ILE A 125 0.62 1.23 -7.93
C ILE A 125 0.34 0.88 -6.47
N LEU A 126 1.30 0.27 -5.78
CA LEU A 126 1.20 -0.05 -4.36
C LEU A 126 2.16 0.84 -3.57
N ILE A 127 1.66 1.52 -2.55
CA ILE A 127 2.43 2.43 -1.71
C ILE A 127 2.63 1.80 -0.32
N ASP A 128 3.87 1.53 0.05
CA ASP A 128 4.23 1.08 1.40
C ASP A 128 4.32 2.27 2.34
N CYS A 129 3.46 2.30 3.35
CA CYS A 129 3.36 3.43 4.27
C CYS A 129 4.14 3.18 5.57
N PRO A 130 4.72 4.24 6.19
CA PRO A 130 5.35 4.12 7.50
C PRO A 130 4.35 3.71 8.59
N PRO A 131 4.84 3.23 9.75
CA PRO A 131 3.99 3.01 10.91
C PRO A 131 3.64 4.37 11.54
N GLY A 132 2.49 4.91 11.22
CA GLY A 132 2.05 6.21 11.73
C GLY A 132 1.07 6.88 10.77
N LEU A 133 0.59 8.05 11.17
CA LEU A 133 -0.34 8.87 10.41
C LEU A 133 0.21 10.28 10.21
N GLY A 134 1.52 10.38 9.98
CA GLY A 134 2.20 11.62 9.68
C GLY A 134 2.00 12.10 8.24
N VAL A 135 2.76 13.11 7.84
CA VAL A 135 2.66 13.75 6.52
C VAL A 135 2.89 12.76 5.37
N LEU A 136 3.78 11.78 5.54
CA LEU A 136 4.06 10.77 4.53
C LEU A 136 2.86 9.86 4.30
N SER A 137 2.20 9.40 5.37
CA SER A 137 0.98 8.61 5.27
C SER A 137 -0.17 9.41 4.65
N VAL A 138 -0.30 10.70 4.99
CA VAL A 138 -1.30 11.58 4.38
C VAL A 138 -1.05 11.75 2.89
N ASN A 139 0.21 11.91 2.45
CA ASN A 139 0.58 11.94 1.04
C ASN A 139 0.17 10.64 0.31
N ALA A 140 0.48 9.49 0.91
CA ALA A 140 0.09 8.19 0.36
C ALA A 140 -1.43 8.08 0.19
N LEU A 141 -2.21 8.44 1.23
CA LEU A 141 -3.67 8.41 1.19
C LEU A 141 -4.25 9.43 0.19
N THR A 142 -3.66 10.61 0.08
CA THR A 142 -4.08 11.64 -0.88
C THR A 142 -3.86 11.18 -2.33
N ALA A 143 -2.83 10.38 -2.57
CA ALA A 143 -2.50 9.83 -3.88
C ALA A 143 -3.31 8.56 -4.24
N SER A 144 -3.93 7.90 -3.26
CA SER A 144 -4.52 6.57 -3.44
C SER A 144 -6.01 6.59 -3.77
N HIS A 145 -6.45 5.57 -4.49
CA HIS A 145 -7.88 5.27 -4.66
C HIS A 145 -8.38 4.32 -3.55
N GLU A 146 -7.48 3.44 -3.08
CA GLU A 146 -7.83 2.38 -2.16
C GLU A 146 -6.81 2.28 -1.01
N VAL A 147 -7.30 1.84 0.15
CA VAL A 147 -6.47 1.44 1.28
C VAL A 147 -6.64 -0.05 1.53
N PHE A 148 -5.53 -0.77 1.59
CA PHE A 148 -5.48 -2.12 2.16
C PHE A 148 -4.85 -2.03 3.54
N VAL A 149 -5.40 -2.79 4.48
CA VAL A 149 -4.96 -2.80 5.88
C VAL A 149 -4.37 -4.17 6.23
N PRO A 150 -3.04 -4.36 6.05
CA PRO A 150 -2.36 -5.54 6.58
C PRO A 150 -2.41 -5.54 8.11
N MET A 151 -2.89 -6.62 8.73
CA MET A 151 -2.99 -6.71 10.18
C MET A 151 -2.92 -8.15 10.68
N GLN A 152 -2.60 -8.30 11.96
CA GLN A 152 -2.66 -9.59 12.65
C GLN A 152 -3.96 -9.67 13.45
N ALA A 153 -4.59 -10.86 13.48
CA ALA A 153 -5.76 -11.12 14.30
C ALA A 153 -5.36 -11.30 15.80
N GLN A 154 -5.07 -10.17 16.45
CA GLN A 154 -4.62 -10.11 17.84
C GLN A 154 -5.54 -9.21 18.67
N TYR A 155 -5.41 -9.31 20.00
CA TYR A 155 -6.08 -8.39 20.91
C TYR A 155 -5.83 -6.92 20.52
N LEU A 156 -6.86 -6.09 20.59
CA LEU A 156 -6.88 -4.69 20.14
C LEU A 156 -6.78 -4.47 18.62
N ALA A 157 -6.85 -5.52 17.80
CA ALA A 157 -6.81 -5.38 16.34
C ALA A 157 -7.95 -4.49 15.81
N LEU A 158 -9.17 -4.69 16.33
CA LEU A 158 -10.33 -3.89 15.95
C LEU A 158 -10.17 -2.41 16.31
N ARG A 159 -9.70 -2.09 17.52
CA ARG A 159 -9.46 -0.69 17.92
C ARG A 159 -8.44 0.01 17.03
N GLY A 160 -7.38 -0.71 16.62
CA GLY A 160 -6.41 -0.19 15.66
C GLY A 160 -7.02 0.09 14.29
N LEU A 161 -7.90 -0.80 13.83
CA LEU A 161 -8.64 -0.64 12.58
C LEU A 161 -9.57 0.57 12.64
N GLU A 162 -10.38 0.72 13.69
CA GLU A 162 -11.30 1.85 13.89
C GLU A 162 -10.56 3.20 13.82
N LYS A 163 -9.42 3.31 14.52
CA LYS A 163 -8.61 4.52 14.50
C LYS A 163 -8.08 4.85 13.10
N LEU A 164 -7.64 3.83 12.36
CA LEU A 164 -7.19 3.97 10.99
C LEU A 164 -8.34 4.41 10.07
N LEU A 165 -9.52 3.79 10.19
CA LEU A 165 -10.71 4.16 9.41
C LEU A 165 -11.12 5.60 9.67
N GLY A 166 -11.01 6.10 10.92
CA GLY A 166 -11.21 7.51 11.25
C GLY A 166 -10.26 8.44 10.47
N THR A 167 -9.00 8.05 10.29
CA THR A 167 -8.06 8.83 9.46
C THR A 167 -8.41 8.78 7.98
N VAL A 168 -8.80 7.62 7.47
CA VAL A 168 -9.31 7.50 6.09
C VAL A 168 -10.49 8.43 5.86
N GLN A 169 -11.42 8.52 6.84
CA GLN A 169 -12.56 9.45 6.78
C GLN A 169 -12.11 10.91 6.67
N LEU A 170 -11.15 11.33 7.49
CA LEU A 170 -10.65 12.71 7.48
C LEU A 170 -10.00 13.05 6.13
N VAL A 171 -9.17 12.16 5.60
CA VAL A 171 -8.52 12.38 4.29
C VAL A 171 -9.56 12.35 3.16
N ALA A 172 -10.54 11.45 3.22
CA ALA A 172 -11.64 11.41 2.24
C ALA A 172 -12.48 12.67 2.25
N ALA A 173 -12.75 13.24 3.41
CA ALA A 173 -13.55 14.46 3.54
C ALA A 173 -12.82 15.73 3.07
N GLY A 174 -11.49 15.82 3.28
CA GLY A 174 -10.73 17.05 3.08
C GLY A 174 -9.80 17.06 1.85
N LEU A 175 -9.20 15.93 1.50
CA LEU A 175 -8.10 15.88 0.54
C LEU A 175 -8.36 14.99 -0.67
N ASN A 176 -9.04 13.85 -0.48
CA ASN A 176 -9.24 12.86 -1.53
C ASN A 176 -10.62 12.20 -1.44
N PRO A 177 -11.68 12.80 -2.00
CA PRO A 177 -13.05 12.26 -1.94
C PRO A 177 -13.23 10.87 -2.58
N GLN A 178 -12.27 10.40 -3.36
CA GLN A 178 -12.31 9.08 -3.99
C GLN A 178 -11.68 7.98 -3.14
N LEU A 179 -11.03 8.35 -2.03
CA LEU A 179 -10.35 7.40 -1.16
C LEU A 179 -11.35 6.45 -0.49
N ALA A 180 -11.11 5.15 -0.59
CA ALA A 180 -11.89 4.15 0.09
C ALA A 180 -10.99 3.07 0.74
N CYS A 181 -11.32 2.65 1.96
CA CYS A 181 -10.74 1.43 2.51
C CYS A 181 -11.52 0.24 1.96
N THR A 182 -10.86 -0.64 1.22
CA THR A 182 -11.51 -1.70 0.45
C THR A 182 -11.11 -3.10 0.87
N GLY A 183 -10.01 -3.23 1.63
CA GLY A 183 -9.52 -4.54 2.01
C GLY A 183 -8.77 -4.57 3.34
N VAL A 184 -9.05 -5.59 4.14
CA VAL A 184 -8.23 -5.98 5.29
C VAL A 184 -7.52 -7.28 4.92
N ILE A 185 -6.19 -7.32 5.09
CA ILE A 185 -5.35 -8.49 4.81
C ILE A 185 -4.86 -9.06 6.13
N LEU A 186 -5.31 -10.25 6.48
CA LEU A 186 -4.82 -10.94 7.67
C LEU A 186 -3.44 -11.51 7.38
N CYS A 187 -2.44 -11.05 8.13
CA CYS A 187 -1.05 -11.47 8.04
C CYS A 187 -0.65 -12.33 9.24
N MET A 188 0.33 -13.21 9.04
CA MET A 188 0.83 -14.15 10.08
C MET A 188 -0.32 -14.91 10.75
N HIS A 189 -1.32 -15.29 9.94
CA HIS A 189 -2.55 -15.92 10.43
C HIS A 189 -2.29 -17.36 10.88
N GLU A 190 -2.82 -17.68 12.04
CA GLU A 190 -2.79 -19.02 12.63
C GLU A 190 -4.21 -19.60 12.66
N THR A 191 -4.48 -20.53 11.75
CA THR A 191 -5.83 -21.07 11.52
C THR A 191 -6.39 -21.87 12.71
N GLN A 192 -5.54 -22.36 13.60
CA GLN A 192 -5.92 -23.19 14.75
C GLN A 192 -6.24 -22.36 16.01
N SER A 193 -5.88 -21.09 16.05
CA SER A 193 -6.12 -20.22 17.21
C SER A 193 -7.62 -19.90 17.34
N SER A 194 -8.25 -20.38 18.43
CA SER A 194 -9.64 -20.03 18.74
C SER A 194 -9.81 -18.53 18.99
N HIS A 195 -8.84 -17.91 19.69
CA HIS A 195 -8.82 -16.45 19.89
C HIS A 195 -8.71 -15.70 18.57
N GLY A 196 -7.81 -16.13 17.68
CA GLY A 196 -7.67 -15.52 16.35
C GLY A 196 -8.97 -15.60 15.54
N LYS A 197 -9.70 -16.70 15.59
CA LYS A 197 -11.00 -16.85 14.94
C LYS A 197 -12.04 -15.88 15.48
N ALA A 198 -12.10 -15.69 16.81
CA ALA A 198 -13.02 -14.75 17.43
C ALA A 198 -12.72 -13.30 16.99
N VAL A 199 -11.46 -12.89 16.97
CA VAL A 199 -11.05 -11.56 16.48
C VAL A 199 -11.39 -11.36 15.00
N VAL A 200 -11.18 -12.37 14.16
CA VAL A 200 -11.54 -12.31 12.74
C VAL A 200 -13.04 -12.11 12.55
N GLU A 201 -13.86 -12.81 13.35
CA GLU A 201 -15.32 -12.67 13.27
C GLU A 201 -15.79 -11.31 13.79
N GLU A 202 -15.15 -10.79 14.83
CA GLU A 202 -15.40 -9.43 15.34
C GLU A 202 -15.11 -8.37 14.27
N ILE A 203 -13.97 -8.47 13.58
CA ILE A 203 -13.61 -7.57 12.45
C ILE A 203 -14.65 -7.70 11.34
N ARG A 204 -15.04 -8.92 10.97
CA ARG A 204 -16.03 -9.16 9.92
C ARG A 204 -17.36 -8.50 10.26
N SER A 205 -17.87 -8.77 11.44
CA SER A 205 -19.13 -8.21 11.93
C SER A 205 -19.10 -6.69 11.99
N HIS A 206 -17.98 -6.11 12.43
CA HIS A 206 -17.79 -4.67 12.44
C HIS A 206 -17.86 -4.08 11.02
N LEU A 207 -17.16 -4.65 10.04
CA LEU A 207 -17.20 -4.16 8.65
C LEU A 207 -18.59 -4.30 8.01
N GLU A 208 -19.31 -5.39 8.29
CA GLU A 208 -20.67 -5.61 7.76
C GLU A 208 -21.69 -4.56 8.26
N GLN A 209 -21.52 -3.98 9.45
CA GLN A 209 -22.40 -2.93 10.00
C GLN A 209 -22.41 -1.66 9.11
N PHE A 210 -21.36 -1.43 8.33
CA PHE A 210 -21.23 -0.26 7.46
C PHE A 210 -21.69 -0.50 6.03
N ARG A 211 -22.14 -1.69 5.69
CA ARG A 211 -22.71 -2.00 4.37
C ARG A 211 -23.86 -1.07 4.03
N GLY A 212 -23.82 -0.46 2.84
CA GLY A 212 -24.88 0.45 2.40
C GLY A 212 -24.86 1.85 3.03
N THR A 213 -23.89 2.15 3.91
CA THR A 213 -23.73 3.50 4.48
C THR A 213 -22.87 4.40 3.58
N ALA A 214 -22.72 5.69 3.92
CA ALA A 214 -21.95 6.65 3.15
C ALA A 214 -20.46 6.73 3.55
N VAL A 215 -19.96 5.83 4.42
CA VAL A 215 -18.54 5.88 4.87
C VAL A 215 -17.58 5.35 3.81
N PRO A 216 -16.30 5.81 3.80
CA PRO A 216 -15.31 5.36 2.83
C PRO A 216 -14.95 3.87 2.89
N TRP A 217 -15.36 3.14 3.93
CA TRP A 217 -15.10 1.70 4.09
C TRP A 217 -16.35 0.83 3.97
N ARG A 218 -17.48 1.37 3.46
CA ARG A 218 -18.74 0.61 3.28
C ARG A 218 -18.58 -0.71 2.50
N ASP A 219 -17.60 -0.77 1.59
CA ASP A 219 -17.31 -1.94 0.77
C ASP A 219 -16.05 -2.68 1.21
N CYS A 220 -15.52 -2.36 2.42
CA CYS A 220 -14.35 -3.03 2.96
C CYS A 220 -14.66 -4.49 3.28
N ARG A 221 -13.72 -5.38 2.93
CA ARG A 221 -13.85 -6.82 3.20
C ARG A 221 -12.53 -7.43 3.64
N LEU A 222 -12.61 -8.56 4.34
CA LEU A 222 -11.44 -9.41 4.58
C LEU A 222 -11.03 -10.05 3.26
N LEU A 223 -9.86 -9.68 2.74
CA LEU A 223 -9.31 -10.25 1.51
C LEU A 223 -8.83 -11.69 1.75
N GLN A 224 -9.02 -12.54 0.78
CA GLN A 224 -8.74 -13.97 0.89
C GLN A 224 -7.68 -14.41 -0.14
N PRO A 225 -6.86 -15.40 0.22
CA PRO A 225 -6.74 -16.03 1.54
C PRO A 225 -6.00 -15.14 2.53
N PRO A 226 -6.07 -15.40 3.85
CA PRO A 226 -5.16 -14.83 4.81
C PRO A 226 -3.74 -15.32 4.54
N ILE A 227 -2.74 -14.50 4.86
CA ILE A 227 -1.32 -14.87 4.74
C ILE A 227 -0.93 -15.63 6.01
N ARG A 228 -0.63 -16.91 5.86
CA ARG A 228 -0.21 -17.78 6.96
C ARG A 228 1.14 -17.34 7.54
N ARG A 229 1.35 -17.61 8.82
CA ARG A 229 2.69 -17.47 9.40
C ARG A 229 3.64 -18.42 8.66
N ASN A 230 4.69 -17.84 8.05
CA ASN A 230 5.68 -18.58 7.28
C ASN A 230 7.06 -17.93 7.45
N ILE A 231 8.03 -18.69 7.97
CA ILE A 231 9.38 -18.20 8.22
C ILE A 231 10.08 -17.74 6.94
N LYS A 232 9.76 -18.36 5.80
CA LYS A 232 10.34 -17.99 4.49
C LYS A 232 10.01 -16.55 4.07
N LEU A 233 8.86 -16.02 4.50
CA LEU A 233 8.51 -14.62 4.29
C LEU A 233 9.35 -13.66 5.13
N ALA A 234 9.85 -14.09 6.29
CA ALA A 234 10.74 -13.30 7.13
C ALA A 234 12.21 -13.40 6.68
N GLU A 235 12.61 -14.54 6.10
CA GLU A 235 13.96 -14.76 5.60
C GLU A 235 14.22 -14.07 4.25
N ALA A 236 13.27 -14.08 3.34
CA ALA A 236 13.43 -13.62 1.96
C ALA A 236 14.05 -12.21 1.83
N PRO A 237 13.63 -11.19 2.64
CA PRO A 237 14.20 -9.85 2.57
C PRO A 237 15.71 -9.81 2.85
N SER A 238 16.22 -10.66 3.74
CA SER A 238 17.65 -10.73 4.06
C SER A 238 18.52 -11.18 2.87
N PHE A 239 17.89 -11.69 1.81
CA PHE A 239 18.53 -12.08 0.56
C PHE A 239 18.19 -11.14 -0.61
N GLY A 240 17.53 -10.00 -0.34
CA GLY A 240 17.09 -9.08 -1.38
C GLY A 240 16.09 -9.73 -2.35
N LYS A 241 15.19 -10.59 -1.85
CA LYS A 241 14.28 -11.39 -2.67
C LYS A 241 12.84 -11.30 -2.23
N THR A 242 11.94 -11.33 -3.20
CA THR A 242 10.54 -11.64 -2.92
C THR A 242 10.40 -13.13 -2.57
N ILE A 243 9.25 -13.51 -2.01
CA ILE A 243 9.00 -14.92 -1.70
C ILE A 243 9.03 -15.82 -2.95
N PHE A 244 8.67 -15.26 -4.11
CA PHE A 244 8.64 -16.00 -5.38
C PHE A 244 10.03 -16.36 -5.90
N ASP A 245 11.07 -15.64 -5.47
CA ASP A 245 12.46 -15.87 -5.83
C ASP A 245 13.21 -16.64 -4.77
N TYR A 246 12.75 -16.50 -3.54
CA TYR A 246 13.39 -17.15 -2.41
C TYR A 246 12.90 -18.60 -2.26
N ASP A 247 11.59 -18.81 -2.19
CA ASP A 247 10.96 -20.13 -2.11
C ASP A 247 9.57 -20.12 -2.79
N PRO A 248 9.52 -20.27 -4.13
CA PRO A 248 8.29 -20.16 -4.90
C PRO A 248 7.25 -21.25 -4.60
N LYS A 249 7.63 -22.31 -3.90
CA LYS A 249 6.76 -23.46 -3.57
C LYS A 249 6.24 -23.39 -2.13
N CYS A 250 6.73 -22.46 -1.31
CA CYS A 250 6.29 -22.39 0.08
C CYS A 250 4.82 -21.92 0.20
N PRO A 251 4.16 -22.22 1.33
CA PRO A 251 2.79 -21.79 1.58
C PRO A 251 2.56 -20.29 1.46
N GLY A 252 3.54 -19.46 1.87
CA GLY A 252 3.46 -18.00 1.77
C GLY A 252 3.41 -17.50 0.32
N ALA A 253 4.14 -18.15 -0.60
CA ALA A 253 4.10 -17.84 -2.02
C ALA A 253 2.72 -18.19 -2.61
N ASP A 254 2.14 -19.32 -2.23
CA ASP A 254 0.78 -19.69 -2.65
C ASP A 254 -0.26 -18.70 -2.13
N ASP A 255 -0.18 -18.31 -0.87
CA ASP A 255 -1.10 -17.34 -0.27
C ASP A 255 -1.08 -16.01 -1.03
N TYR A 256 0.10 -15.46 -1.36
CA TYR A 256 0.18 -14.21 -2.11
C TYR A 256 -0.28 -14.33 -3.57
N ARG A 257 -0.05 -15.46 -4.26
CA ARG A 257 -0.64 -15.68 -5.61
C ARG A 257 -2.16 -15.65 -5.57
N ARG A 258 -2.75 -16.36 -4.62
CA ARG A 258 -4.21 -16.42 -4.46
C ARG A 258 -4.79 -15.07 -4.00
N LEU A 259 -4.09 -14.36 -3.11
CA LEU A 259 -4.47 -13.02 -2.70
C LEU A 259 -4.48 -12.06 -3.91
N ALA A 260 -3.47 -12.10 -4.76
CA ALA A 260 -3.43 -11.29 -5.98
C ALA A 260 -4.60 -11.61 -6.92
N GLN A 261 -4.96 -12.88 -7.09
CA GLN A 261 -6.13 -13.28 -7.86
C GLN A 261 -7.43 -12.72 -7.26
N SER A 262 -7.58 -12.77 -5.95
CA SER A 262 -8.73 -12.21 -5.22
C SER A 262 -8.81 -10.68 -5.40
N VAL A 263 -7.68 -10.00 -5.34
CA VAL A 263 -7.60 -8.55 -5.57
C VAL A 263 -7.98 -8.20 -7.02
N LEU A 264 -7.47 -8.93 -7.99
CA LEU A 264 -7.80 -8.72 -9.41
C LEU A 264 -9.28 -8.95 -9.70
N ALA A 265 -9.89 -9.99 -9.11
CA ALA A 265 -11.32 -10.26 -9.21
C ALA A 265 -12.13 -9.10 -8.60
N MET A 266 -11.74 -8.63 -7.41
CA MET A 266 -12.37 -7.46 -6.77
C MET A 266 -12.30 -6.21 -7.65
N TRP A 267 -11.17 -5.97 -8.28
CA TRP A 267 -11.01 -4.82 -9.18
C TRP A 267 -11.85 -4.95 -10.45
N ALA A 268 -12.00 -6.15 -11.00
CA ALA A 268 -12.87 -6.41 -12.13
C ALA A 268 -14.35 -6.16 -11.79
N GLU A 269 -14.82 -6.57 -10.61
CA GLU A 269 -16.17 -6.31 -10.10
C GLU A 269 -16.46 -4.81 -9.96
N ARG A 270 -15.47 -4.01 -9.53
CA ARG A 270 -15.62 -2.57 -9.31
C ARG A 270 -15.52 -1.72 -10.58
N GLY A 271 -15.12 -2.32 -11.70
CA GLY A 271 -14.91 -1.63 -12.97
C GLY A 271 -13.69 -0.70 -12.98
N ALA A 272 -13.53 0.04 -14.08
CA ALA A 272 -12.45 1.00 -14.25
C ALA A 272 -12.64 2.22 -13.32
N ILE A 273 -11.53 2.74 -12.78
CA ILE A 273 -11.53 4.03 -12.07
C ILE A 273 -11.66 5.13 -13.13
N SER A 274 -12.68 5.96 -12.99
CA SER A 274 -12.77 7.19 -13.78
C SER A 274 -11.60 8.11 -13.43
N PRO A 275 -10.90 8.70 -14.41
CA PRO A 275 -9.92 9.73 -14.12
C PRO A 275 -10.61 10.86 -13.36
N ALA A 276 -9.97 11.34 -12.28
CA ALA A 276 -10.48 12.48 -11.54
C ALA A 276 -10.72 13.63 -12.53
N ALA A 277 -11.94 14.12 -12.59
CA ALA A 277 -12.24 15.35 -13.31
C ALA A 277 -11.31 16.43 -12.75
N GLY A 278 -10.35 16.87 -13.56
CA GLY A 278 -9.46 17.95 -13.19
C GLY A 278 -10.33 19.09 -12.67
N ALA A 279 -10.02 19.64 -11.51
CA ALA A 279 -10.58 20.88 -11.08
C ALA A 279 -10.29 21.90 -12.20
N ALA A 280 -11.29 22.10 -13.07
CA ALA A 280 -11.27 23.17 -14.03
C ALA A 280 -11.16 24.45 -13.21
N GLY A 281 -10.09 25.19 -13.42
CA GLY A 281 -9.85 26.46 -12.77
C GLY A 281 -11.10 27.33 -12.83
N GLN A 282 -11.49 27.81 -11.69
CA GLN A 282 -12.24 29.05 -11.63
C GLN A 282 -11.20 30.16 -11.64
N GLY A 283 -11.22 30.91 -12.77
CA GLY A 283 -10.44 32.09 -12.98
C GLY A 283 -10.83 33.24 -12.04
#